data_3b64dd0c0da7fe629973e139ed9cdc48
#
_entry.id   3b64dd0c0da7fe629973e139ed9cdc48
#
_cell.length_a   1.000
_cell.length_b   1.000
_cell.length_c   1.000
_cell.angle_alpha   90.00
_cell.angle_beta   90.00
_cell.angle_gamma   90.00
#
_symmetry.space_group_name_H-M   'P 1'
#
loop_
_entity.id
_entity.type
_entity.pdbx_description
1 polymer ?
#
loop_
_entity_poly.entity_id
_entity_poly.type
_entity_poly.pdbx_seq_one_letter_code
_entity_poly.pdbx_strand_id
1 'polypeptide(L)'
;IAIFGMGRVGSGAFDKMRESHGETVIGFDFDEEVIKRHQAMGRKVMYGDPSDADFWDKIEQDHNIGLAMLALPNLQANLDAMEQLRKISFSGRTAAIARFPDEEEFLRKSGASAVFNIYTEAGAGFTNHVEAQNQV
;
A
#
# COMPACT_ATOMS: atom_id res chain seq x y z
N ILE A 1 0.84 -4.85 9.55
CA ILE A 1 0.78 -4.46 8.13
C ILE A 1 0.25 -3.05 8.04
N ALA A 2 0.99 -2.18 7.40
CA ALA A 2 0.56 -0.82 7.15
C ALA A 2 0.31 -0.60 5.66
N ILE A 3 -0.85 -0.03 5.32
CA ILE A 3 -1.23 0.29 3.95
C ILE A 3 -1.33 1.80 3.82
N PHE A 4 -0.54 2.37 2.94
CA PHE A 4 -0.48 3.81 2.71
C PHE A 4 -1.20 4.16 1.40
N GLY A 5 -2.19 5.03 1.50
CA GLY A 5 -3.08 5.37 0.39
C GLY A 5 -4.32 4.49 0.40
N MET A 6 -5.40 5.02 0.94
CA MET A 6 -6.65 4.27 1.10
C MET A 6 -7.68 4.64 0.02
N GLY A 7 -7.20 4.73 -1.22
CA GLY A 7 -8.03 4.80 -2.41
C GLY A 7 -8.59 3.43 -2.79
N ARG A 8 -8.90 3.23 -4.06
CA ARG A 8 -9.50 1.96 -4.54
C ARG A 8 -8.59 0.76 -4.33
N VAL A 9 -7.32 0.88 -4.72
CA VAL A 9 -6.36 -0.23 -4.57
C VAL A 9 -6.06 -0.48 -3.10
N GLY A 10 -5.76 0.57 -2.34
CA GLY A 10 -5.45 0.47 -0.91
C GLY A 10 -6.59 -0.11 -0.10
N SER A 11 -7.83 0.29 -0.38
CA SER A 11 -9.02 -0.23 0.31
C SER A 11 -9.24 -1.71 0.02
N GLY A 12 -9.09 -2.11 -1.23
CA GLY A 12 -9.19 -3.52 -1.63
C GLY A 12 -8.10 -4.37 -0.97
N ALA A 13 -6.88 -3.86 -0.93
CA ALA A 13 -5.76 -4.51 -0.26
C ALA A 13 -6.03 -4.64 1.25
N PHE A 14 -6.54 -3.58 1.87
CA PHE A 14 -6.90 -3.57 3.29
C PHE A 14 -7.90 -4.69 3.61
N ASP A 15 -9.00 -4.75 2.88
CA ASP A 15 -10.05 -5.73 3.12
C ASP A 15 -9.52 -7.16 2.95
N LYS A 16 -8.71 -7.40 1.93
CA LYS A 16 -8.13 -8.72 1.67
C LYS A 16 -7.10 -9.11 2.73
N MET A 17 -6.24 -8.20 3.12
CA MET A 17 -5.26 -8.44 4.20
C MET A 17 -5.95 -8.68 5.54
N ARG A 18 -7.02 -7.96 5.82
CA ARG A 18 -7.78 -8.13 7.07
C ARG A 18 -8.39 -9.53 7.19
N GLU A 19 -8.81 -10.16 6.10
CA GLU A 19 -9.30 -11.54 6.12
C GLU A 19 -8.28 -12.51 6.70
N SER A 20 -6.99 -12.32 6.43
CA SER A 20 -5.92 -13.21 6.86
C SER A 20 -5.20 -12.75 8.13
N HIS A 21 -5.16 -11.44 8.38
CA HIS A 21 -4.31 -10.82 9.41
C HIS A 21 -5.10 -10.03 10.47
N GLY A 22 -6.43 -9.93 10.32
CA GLY A 22 -7.30 -9.31 11.33
C GLY A 22 -6.92 -7.88 11.68
N GLU A 23 -6.89 -7.61 12.97
CA GLU A 23 -6.65 -6.28 13.54
C GLU A 23 -5.19 -5.78 13.40
N THR A 24 -4.28 -6.59 12.87
CA THR A 24 -2.90 -6.16 12.62
C THR A 24 -2.75 -5.29 11.38
N VAL A 25 -3.82 -5.12 10.61
CA VAL A 25 -3.83 -4.28 9.40
C VAL A 25 -4.29 -2.87 9.74
N ILE A 26 -3.48 -1.89 9.38
CA ILE A 26 -3.78 -0.47 9.59
C ILE A 26 -3.63 0.25 8.24
N GLY A 27 -4.62 1.07 7.90
CA GLY A 27 -4.54 1.96 6.76
C GLY A 27 -4.12 3.37 7.17
N PHE A 28 -3.42 4.06 6.29
CA PHE A 28 -3.03 5.45 6.47
C PHE A 28 -3.40 6.26 5.24
N ASP A 29 -3.91 7.44 5.47
CA ASP A 29 -4.20 8.43 4.43
C ASP A 29 -3.98 9.82 5.01
N PHE A 30 -3.76 10.81 4.16
CA PHE A 30 -3.62 12.20 4.61
C PHE A 30 -4.90 13.03 4.36
N ASP A 31 -5.90 12.48 3.70
CA ASP A 31 -7.18 13.12 3.45
C ASP A 31 -8.17 12.74 4.55
N GLU A 32 -8.57 13.72 5.36
CA GLU A 32 -9.49 13.51 6.48
C GLU A 32 -10.85 12.95 6.06
N GLU A 33 -11.37 13.35 4.90
CA GLU A 33 -12.64 12.83 4.37
C GLU A 33 -12.54 11.35 4.03
N VAL A 34 -11.42 10.94 3.43
CA VAL A 34 -11.13 9.53 3.15
C VAL A 34 -11.07 8.73 4.46
N ILE A 35 -10.34 9.24 5.44
CA ILE A 35 -10.19 8.60 6.76
C ILE A 35 -11.55 8.41 7.42
N LYS A 36 -12.35 9.45 7.49
CA LYS A 36 -13.70 9.41 8.13
C LYS A 36 -14.60 8.39 7.43
N ARG A 37 -14.59 8.36 6.11
CA ARG A 37 -15.40 7.43 5.33
C ARG A 37 -15.02 5.98 5.63
N HIS A 38 -13.71 5.68 5.69
CA HIS A 38 -13.24 4.34 6.02
C HIS A 38 -13.55 3.94 7.46
N GLN A 39 -13.36 4.86 8.40
CA GLN A 39 -13.70 4.61 9.81
C GLN A 39 -15.19 4.31 9.99
N ALA A 40 -16.05 5.03 9.27
CA ALA A 40 -17.51 4.78 9.29
C ALA A 40 -17.87 3.40 8.74
N MET A 41 -17.02 2.82 7.88
CA MET A 41 -17.19 1.46 7.33
C MET A 41 -16.47 0.38 8.17
N GLY A 42 -15.95 0.74 9.34
CA GLY A 42 -15.30 -0.21 10.24
C GLY A 42 -13.85 -0.54 9.91
N ARG A 43 -13.19 0.23 9.05
CA ARG A 43 -11.78 0.04 8.74
C ARG A 43 -10.92 0.86 9.70
N LYS A 44 -9.85 0.26 10.19
CA LYS A 44 -8.88 0.94 11.05
C LYS A 44 -7.95 1.79 10.18
N VAL A 45 -8.32 3.03 9.96
CA VAL A 45 -7.57 3.99 9.13
C VAL A 45 -7.25 5.22 9.97
N MET A 46 -6.01 5.67 9.87
CA MET A 46 -5.49 6.79 10.62
C MET A 46 -4.86 7.82 9.68
N TYR A 47 -4.68 9.05 10.18
CA TYR A 47 -3.91 10.05 9.47
C TYR A 47 -2.43 9.64 9.45
N GLY A 48 -1.81 9.73 8.29
CA GLY A 48 -0.38 9.52 8.15
C GLY A 48 0.09 9.85 6.74
N ASP A 49 1.23 10.52 6.66
CA ASP A 49 1.91 10.82 5.41
C ASP A 49 3.27 10.11 5.42
N PRO A 50 3.46 9.08 4.58
CA PRO A 50 4.71 8.30 4.57
C PRO A 50 5.91 9.06 4.00
N SER A 51 5.71 10.25 3.43
CA SER A 51 6.80 11.13 3.02
C SER A 51 7.31 12.03 4.15
N ASP A 52 6.64 12.04 5.28
CA ASP A 52 6.95 12.87 6.43
C ASP A 52 7.81 12.11 7.46
N ALA A 53 9.00 12.63 7.75
CA ALA A 53 9.90 12.04 8.72
C ALA A 53 9.29 11.96 10.13
N ASP A 54 8.54 12.99 10.53
CA ASP A 54 7.89 13.03 11.85
C ASP A 54 6.85 11.92 12.01
N PHE A 55 6.16 11.57 10.94
CA PHE A 55 5.24 10.44 10.95
C PHE A 55 5.96 9.14 11.31
N TRP A 56 7.10 8.86 10.68
CA TRP A 56 7.85 7.64 10.94
C TRP A 56 8.42 7.58 12.35
N ASP A 57 8.90 8.71 12.86
CA ASP A 57 9.40 8.79 14.24
C ASP A 57 8.32 8.43 15.27
N LYS A 58 7.09 8.87 15.04
CA LYS A 58 5.93 8.55 15.90
C LYS A 58 5.51 7.09 15.78
N ILE A 59 5.42 6.60 14.56
CA ILE A 59 4.90 5.25 14.27
C ILE A 59 5.86 4.17 14.80
N GLU A 60 7.15 4.36 14.69
CA GLU A 60 8.13 3.40 15.18
C GLU A 60 8.07 3.21 16.70
N GLN A 61 7.69 4.25 17.43
CA GLN A 61 7.53 4.17 18.88
C GLN A 61 6.29 3.36 19.29
N ASP A 62 5.23 3.43 18.50
CA ASP A 62 3.92 2.89 18.86
C ASP A 62 3.56 1.57 18.14
N HIS A 63 4.16 1.31 16.98
CA HIS A 63 3.79 0.16 16.13
C HIS A 63 5.02 -0.49 15.50
N ASN A 64 5.06 -1.80 15.55
CA ASN A 64 6.08 -2.59 14.85
C ASN A 64 5.53 -3.01 13.47
N ILE A 65 5.90 -2.25 12.44
CA ILE A 65 5.46 -2.52 11.06
C ILE A 65 6.43 -3.49 10.39
N GLY A 66 5.93 -4.67 10.03
CA GLY A 66 6.71 -5.68 9.29
C GLY A 66 6.54 -5.61 7.78
N LEU A 67 5.45 -5.00 7.31
CA LEU A 67 5.17 -4.82 5.88
C LEU A 67 4.53 -3.46 5.66
N ALA A 68 5.16 -2.65 4.81
CA ALA A 68 4.61 -1.38 4.32
C ALA A 68 4.14 -1.57 2.87
N MET A 69 2.86 -1.34 2.62
CA MET A 69 2.26 -1.42 1.29
C MET A 69 1.95 -0.01 0.79
N LEU A 70 2.63 0.41 -0.26
CA LEU A 70 2.52 1.76 -0.81
C LEU A 70 1.54 1.76 -2.01
N ALA A 71 0.32 2.20 -1.76
CA ALA A 71 -0.72 2.35 -2.76
C ALA A 71 -1.04 3.84 -3.00
N LEU A 72 0.00 4.66 -3.07
CA LEU A 72 -0.10 6.10 -3.20
C LEU A 72 -0.47 6.51 -4.64
N PRO A 73 -0.92 7.77 -4.85
CA PRO A 73 -1.54 8.16 -6.13
C PRO A 73 -0.61 8.13 -7.35
N ASN A 74 0.71 8.23 -7.16
CA ASN A 74 1.65 8.30 -8.27
C ASN A 74 3.03 7.77 -7.87
N LEU A 75 3.89 7.59 -8.87
CA LEU A 75 5.26 7.09 -8.68
C LEU A 75 6.06 7.96 -7.71
N GLN A 76 6.00 9.28 -7.85
CA GLN A 76 6.79 10.18 -7.01
C GLN A 76 6.43 10.04 -5.54
N ALA A 77 5.14 9.95 -5.24
CA ALA A 77 4.68 9.74 -3.85
C ALA A 77 5.22 8.44 -3.27
N ASN A 78 5.19 7.35 -4.04
CA ASN A 78 5.75 6.07 -3.61
C ASN A 78 7.28 6.16 -3.41
N LEU A 79 7.99 6.82 -4.31
CA LEU A 79 9.44 7.01 -4.19
C LEU A 79 9.81 7.87 -2.97
N ASP A 80 9.06 8.91 -2.69
CA ASP A 80 9.28 9.77 -1.52
C ASP A 80 9.09 8.97 -0.22
N ALA A 81 8.06 8.14 -0.16
CA ALA A 81 7.83 7.25 0.97
C ALA A 81 8.98 6.25 1.14
N MET A 82 9.45 5.67 0.05
CA MET A 82 10.57 4.73 0.07
C MET A 82 11.87 5.38 0.53
N GLU A 83 12.10 6.64 0.17
CA GLU A 83 13.26 7.39 0.64
C GLU A 83 13.22 7.57 2.17
N GLN A 84 12.05 7.86 2.74
CA GLN A 84 11.90 7.94 4.20
C GLN A 84 12.15 6.57 4.86
N LEU A 85 11.61 5.50 4.30
CA LEU A 85 11.86 4.15 4.80
C LEU A 85 13.35 3.81 4.80
N ARG A 86 14.07 4.21 3.76
CA ARG A 86 15.51 4.04 3.67
C ARG A 86 16.24 4.81 4.77
N LYS A 87 15.87 6.07 4.99
CA LYS A 87 16.48 6.95 6.01
C LYS A 87 16.35 6.41 7.41
N ILE A 88 15.24 5.78 7.74
CA ILE A 88 15.03 5.19 9.07
C ILE A 88 15.57 3.75 9.18
N SER A 89 16.20 3.24 8.13
CA SER A 89 16.70 1.85 8.07
C SER A 89 15.58 0.84 8.36
N PHE A 90 14.43 1.04 7.71
CA PHE A 90 13.26 0.19 7.90
C PHE A 90 13.61 -1.27 7.67
N SER A 91 13.37 -2.12 8.67
CA SER A 91 13.73 -3.55 8.64
C SER A 91 12.65 -4.44 8.03
N GLY A 92 11.46 -3.93 7.84
CA GLY A 92 10.36 -4.67 7.24
C GLY A 92 10.46 -4.75 5.72
N ARG A 93 9.47 -5.39 5.12
CA ARG A 93 9.35 -5.46 3.67
C ARG A 93 8.51 -4.30 3.16
N THR A 94 8.78 -3.89 1.92
CA THR A 94 8.03 -2.84 1.24
C THR A 94 7.48 -3.36 -0.07
N ALA A 95 6.19 -3.20 -0.27
CA ALA A 95 5.52 -3.47 -1.53
C ALA A 95 4.96 -2.15 -2.08
N ALA A 96 5.00 -1.97 -3.39
CA ALA A 96 4.49 -0.76 -4.02
C ALA A 96 3.71 -1.08 -5.30
N ILE A 97 2.73 -0.24 -5.61
CA ILE A 97 2.00 -0.33 -6.88
C ILE A 97 2.71 0.48 -7.96
N ALA A 98 2.64 -0.02 -9.18
CA ALA A 98 3.09 0.66 -10.39
C ALA A 98 1.98 0.67 -11.44
N ARG A 99 2.02 1.63 -12.35
CA ARG A 99 1.06 1.73 -13.45
C ARG A 99 1.71 1.44 -14.79
N PHE A 100 3.02 1.66 -14.90
CA PHE A 100 3.79 1.47 -16.12
C PHE A 100 5.04 0.62 -15.85
N PRO A 101 5.54 -0.13 -16.86
CA PRO A 101 6.70 -1.02 -16.67
C PRO A 101 7.98 -0.32 -16.19
N ASP A 102 8.24 0.90 -16.63
CA ASP A 102 9.39 1.69 -16.19
C ASP A 102 9.31 2.07 -14.72
N GLU A 103 8.11 2.30 -14.19
CA GLU A 103 7.89 2.55 -12.77
C GLU A 103 8.28 1.34 -11.91
N GLU A 104 8.02 0.13 -12.39
CA GLU A 104 8.42 -1.09 -11.69
C GLU A 104 9.91 -1.13 -11.44
N GLU A 105 10.71 -0.78 -12.45
CA GLU A 105 12.16 -0.76 -12.32
C GLU A 105 12.64 0.27 -11.31
N PHE A 106 12.10 1.48 -11.34
CA PHE A 106 12.43 2.53 -10.36
C PHE A 106 12.11 2.09 -8.93
N LEU A 107 10.95 1.49 -8.72
CA LEU A 107 10.53 1.04 -7.40
C LEU A 107 11.41 -0.10 -6.88
N ARG A 108 11.77 -1.06 -7.73
CA ARG A 108 12.67 -2.17 -7.35
C ARG A 108 14.05 -1.65 -6.99
N LYS A 109 14.59 -0.73 -7.77
CA LYS A 109 15.89 -0.10 -7.51
C LYS A 109 15.89 0.72 -6.22
N SER A 110 14.74 1.25 -5.84
CA SER A 110 14.58 2.00 -4.59
C SER A 110 14.36 1.12 -3.37
N GLY A 111 14.34 -0.21 -3.54
CA GLY A 111 14.29 -1.15 -2.43
C GLY A 111 12.96 -1.88 -2.23
N ALA A 112 11.99 -1.74 -3.14
CA ALA A 112 10.74 -2.48 -3.02
C ALA A 112 10.98 -3.98 -3.14
N SER A 113 10.49 -4.75 -2.16
CA SER A 113 10.57 -6.21 -2.16
C SER A 113 9.61 -6.83 -3.17
N ALA A 114 8.49 -6.14 -3.42
CA ALA A 114 7.48 -6.54 -4.39
C ALA A 114 6.90 -5.31 -5.07
N VAL A 115 6.68 -5.41 -6.37
CA VAL A 115 6.03 -4.36 -7.15
C VAL A 115 4.87 -4.98 -7.93
N PHE A 116 3.72 -4.36 -7.82
CA PHE A 116 2.48 -4.82 -8.44
C PHE A 116 2.06 -3.81 -9.52
N ASN A 117 2.11 -4.22 -10.78
CA ASN A 117 1.61 -3.39 -11.88
C ASN A 117 0.10 -3.57 -11.98
N ILE A 118 -0.66 -2.54 -11.57
CA ILE A 118 -2.11 -2.63 -11.42
C ILE A 118 -2.83 -2.93 -12.74
N TYR A 119 -2.34 -2.42 -13.87
CA TYR A 119 -3.01 -2.63 -15.15
C TYR A 119 -2.68 -4.00 -15.75
N THR A 120 -1.44 -4.43 -15.68
CA THR A 120 -1.03 -5.76 -16.11
C THR A 120 -1.75 -6.86 -15.32
N GLU A 121 -1.78 -6.71 -13.99
CA GLU A 121 -2.43 -7.68 -13.11
C GLU A 121 -3.96 -7.65 -13.25
N ALA A 122 -4.54 -6.47 -13.44
CA ALA A 122 -5.98 -6.35 -13.70
C ALA A 122 -6.36 -7.06 -15.01
N GLY A 123 -5.55 -6.92 -16.06
CA GLY A 123 -5.77 -7.62 -17.33
C GLY A 123 -5.68 -9.14 -17.18
N ALA A 124 -4.64 -9.61 -16.50
CA ALA A 124 -4.46 -11.03 -16.22
C ALA A 124 -5.62 -11.59 -15.37
N GLY A 125 -5.98 -10.87 -14.32
CA GLY A 125 -7.10 -11.24 -13.44
C GLY A 125 -8.43 -11.27 -14.18
N PHE A 126 -8.66 -10.33 -15.08
CA PHE A 126 -9.85 -10.31 -15.92
C PHE A 126 -9.94 -11.56 -16.80
N THR A 127 -8.85 -11.91 -17.46
CA THR A 127 -8.79 -13.12 -18.31
C THR A 127 -9.05 -14.39 -17.47
N ASN A 128 -8.36 -14.53 -16.36
CA ASN A 128 -8.52 -15.69 -15.47
C ASN A 128 -9.96 -15.83 -14.98
N HIS A 129 -10.60 -14.70 -14.66
CA HIS A 129 -11.98 -14.68 -14.18
C HIS A 129 -12.95 -15.17 -15.27
N VAL A 130 -12.76 -14.70 -16.50
CA VAL A 130 -13.60 -15.12 -17.66
C VAL A 130 -13.41 -16.61 -17.95
N GLU A 131 -12.17 -17.08 -17.99
CA GLU A 131 -11.86 -18.49 -18.25
C GLU A 131 -12.47 -19.40 -17.18
N ALA A 132 -12.35 -19.02 -15.92
CA ALA A 132 -12.91 -19.81 -14.81
C ALA A 132 -14.44 -19.92 -14.87
N GLN A 133 -15.13 -18.87 -15.32
CA GLN A 133 -16.60 -18.87 -15.41
C GLN A 133 -17.14 -19.54 -16.66
N ASN A 134 -16.45 -19.39 -17.77
CA ASN A 134 -16.94 -19.87 -19.09
C ASN A 134 -16.27 -21.15 -19.57
N GLN A 135 -15.32 -21.67 -18.82
CA GLN A 135 -14.57 -22.89 -19.16
C GLN A 135 -13.91 -22.80 -20.55
N VAL A 136 -13.43 -21.60 -20.88
CA VAL A 136 -12.75 -21.32 -22.15
C VAL A 136 -11.32 -21.82 -22.11
#